data_06e3dfa34bdfee6f67a5f264fdda63ed
#
_entry.id   06e3dfa34bdfee6f67a5f264fdda63ed
#
_cell.length_a   1.000
_cell.length_b   1.000
_cell.length_c   1.000
_cell.angle_alpha   90.00
_cell.angle_beta   90.00
_cell.angle_gamma   90.00
#
_symmetry.space_group_name_H-M   'P 1'
#
loop_
_entity.id
_entity.type
_entity.pdbx_description
1 polymer ?
#
loop_
_entity_poly.entity_id
_entity_poly.type
_entity_poly.pdbx_seq_one_letter_code
_entity_poly.pdbx_strand_id
1 'polypeptide(L)'
;DASPGEVHAALLDEGVHLASVSTMYRILRKSGAVRERRAVRSSANHPKPELVATAPNQVWSWDITKIRGPDRRVWFHLYVILDIYSRKAVGWMLAPHESGALAERFIADTLLNEGIVNQLTLHSDRGTSMRSKTVAEFLADIGVTKSHSRPRVSNDNPFSESQFKTMKYCPFFPGSFASVPEGREFFRLFFAWYNHEHHHSGIAMLTPATVHHGRVEEVLATRQ
;
A
#
# COMPACT_ATOMS: atom_id res chain seq x y z
N ASP A 1 -11.27 9.51 10.44
CA ASP A 1 -10.77 9.39 11.83
C ASP A 1 -9.28 9.03 11.81
N ALA A 2 -8.40 10.02 11.95
CA ALA A 2 -6.96 9.81 12.08
C ALA A 2 -6.62 9.24 13.46
N SER A 3 -5.59 8.40 13.55
CA SER A 3 -5.09 7.91 14.83
C SER A 3 -4.35 9.04 15.59
N PRO A 4 -4.24 8.98 16.94
CA PRO A 4 -3.44 9.94 17.68
C PRO A 4 -2.00 10.09 17.18
N GLY A 5 -1.40 9.03 16.67
CA GLY A 5 -0.07 9.08 16.07
C GLY A 5 -0.04 9.87 14.76
N GLU A 6 -1.03 9.68 13.89
CA GLU A 6 -1.17 10.44 12.64
C GLU A 6 -1.43 11.92 12.90
N VAL A 7 -2.34 12.25 13.84
CA VAL A 7 -2.62 13.64 14.23
C VAL A 7 -1.37 14.30 14.81
N HIS A 8 -0.64 13.60 15.67
CA HIS A 8 0.61 14.10 16.26
C HIS A 8 1.66 14.39 15.19
N ALA A 9 1.84 13.47 14.23
CA ALA A 9 2.79 13.63 13.15
C ALA A 9 2.42 14.82 12.23
N ALA A 10 1.13 14.94 11.86
CA ALA A 10 0.67 16.06 11.04
C ALA A 10 0.91 17.42 11.72
N LEU A 11 0.62 17.52 13.02
CA LEU A 11 0.89 18.74 13.77
C LEU A 11 2.39 19.05 13.86
N LEU A 12 3.23 18.02 14.02
CA LEU A 12 4.68 18.22 14.02
C LEU A 12 5.21 18.67 12.66
N ASP A 13 4.63 18.21 11.55
CA ASP A 13 4.98 18.67 10.20
C ASP A 13 4.65 20.17 10.00
N GLU A 14 3.66 20.68 10.74
CA GLU A 14 3.30 22.10 10.82
C GLU A 14 4.10 22.88 11.88
N GLY A 15 5.06 22.24 12.57
CA GLY A 15 5.85 22.84 13.64
C GLY A 15 5.06 23.00 14.97
N VAL A 16 3.94 22.32 15.14
CA VAL A 16 3.05 22.43 16.31
C VAL A 16 3.14 21.19 17.20
N HIS A 17 3.57 21.34 18.44
CA HIS A 17 3.58 20.28 19.46
C HIS A 17 2.51 20.54 20.53
N LEU A 18 1.35 19.87 20.47
CA LEU A 18 0.27 20.00 21.45
C LEU A 18 0.42 19.06 22.63
N ALA A 19 0.69 17.78 22.37
CA ALA A 19 0.82 16.76 23.40
C ALA A 19 1.47 15.50 22.83
N SER A 20 2.11 14.69 23.67
CA SER A 20 2.62 13.39 23.27
C SER A 20 1.48 12.42 22.85
N VAL A 21 1.79 11.49 21.98
CA VAL A 21 0.85 10.42 21.52
C VAL A 21 0.24 9.67 22.71
N SER A 22 1.04 9.40 23.76
CA SER A 22 0.57 8.75 24.99
C SER A 22 -0.48 9.58 25.72
N THR A 23 -0.29 10.90 25.78
CA THR A 23 -1.27 11.83 26.38
C THR A 23 -2.56 11.87 25.58
N MET A 24 -2.49 11.90 24.25
CA MET A 24 -3.67 11.85 23.37
C MET A 24 -4.46 10.55 23.60
N TYR A 25 -3.82 9.40 23.65
CA TYR A 25 -4.48 8.12 23.96
C TYR A 25 -5.10 8.11 25.37
N ARG A 26 -4.45 8.71 26.37
CA ARG A 26 -4.99 8.81 27.73
C ARG A 26 -6.29 9.61 27.76
N ILE A 27 -6.34 10.73 27.04
CA ILE A 27 -7.55 11.57 26.94
C ILE A 27 -8.67 10.79 26.24
N LEU A 28 -8.38 10.17 25.10
CA LEU A 28 -9.37 9.39 24.33
C LEU A 28 -9.91 8.18 25.11
N ARG A 29 -9.09 7.50 25.92
CA ARG A 29 -9.56 6.43 26.81
C ARG A 29 -10.51 6.96 27.87
N LYS A 30 -10.19 8.12 28.47
CA LYS A 30 -11.03 8.77 29.49
C LYS A 30 -12.40 9.18 28.92
N SER A 31 -12.46 9.58 27.65
CA SER A 31 -13.71 9.93 26.96
C SER A 31 -14.44 8.73 26.35
N GLY A 32 -13.91 7.48 26.49
CA GLY A 32 -14.50 6.28 25.88
C GLY A 32 -14.41 6.21 24.35
N ALA A 33 -13.61 7.09 23.74
CA ALA A 33 -13.47 7.18 22.28
C ALA A 33 -12.47 6.17 21.68
N VAL A 34 -11.73 5.43 22.52
CA VAL A 34 -10.81 4.37 22.04
C VAL A 34 -11.61 3.08 21.85
N ARG A 35 -11.80 2.70 20.59
CA ARG A 35 -12.36 1.38 20.23
C ARG A 35 -11.34 0.59 19.43
N GLU A 36 -11.17 -0.69 19.77
CA GLU A 36 -10.35 -1.59 18.97
C GLU A 36 -11.06 -1.89 17.65
N ARG A 37 -10.50 -1.41 16.54
CA ARG A 37 -11.08 -1.54 15.19
C ARG A 37 -10.64 -2.80 14.47
N ARG A 38 -9.67 -3.54 15.01
CA ARG A 38 -9.06 -4.70 14.37
C ARG A 38 -9.02 -5.88 15.32
N ALA A 39 -9.65 -7.00 14.92
CA ALA A 39 -9.42 -8.30 15.57
C ALA A 39 -8.04 -8.82 15.12
N VAL A 40 -7.03 -8.71 15.99
CA VAL A 40 -5.69 -9.24 15.72
C VAL A 40 -5.69 -10.73 16.07
N ARG A 41 -5.64 -11.62 15.07
CA ARG A 41 -5.29 -13.03 15.28
C ARG A 41 -3.78 -13.12 15.46
N SER A 42 -3.32 -13.70 16.59
CA SER A 42 -1.91 -14.05 16.76
C SER A 42 -1.52 -15.12 15.74
N SER A 43 -0.55 -14.82 14.90
CA SER A 43 0.00 -15.75 13.89
C SER A 43 1.22 -16.45 14.46
N ALA A 44 1.34 -17.78 14.21
CA ALA A 44 2.51 -18.57 14.57
C ALA A 44 3.78 -18.05 13.86
N ASN A 45 4.88 -18.00 14.61
CA ASN A 45 6.19 -17.56 14.12
C ASN A 45 6.76 -18.53 13.07
N HIS A 46 6.73 -18.16 11.80
CA HIS A 46 7.57 -18.76 10.77
C HIS A 46 8.59 -17.74 10.27
N PRO A 47 9.87 -18.10 10.07
CA PRO A 47 10.86 -17.19 9.51
C PRO A 47 10.39 -16.75 8.11
N LYS A 48 10.13 -15.45 7.97
CA LYS A 48 9.70 -14.84 6.70
C LYS A 48 10.92 -14.69 5.79
N PRO A 49 10.78 -14.88 4.47
CA PRO A 49 11.78 -14.35 3.55
C PRO A 49 11.79 -12.83 3.72
N GLU A 50 12.88 -12.28 4.25
CA GLU A 50 13.03 -10.85 4.38
C GLU A 50 13.32 -10.23 3.01
N LEU A 51 12.30 -9.62 2.44
CA LEU A 51 12.50 -8.70 1.33
C LEU A 51 13.03 -7.39 1.93
N VAL A 52 14.32 -7.17 1.77
CA VAL A 52 14.99 -5.96 2.27
C VAL A 52 15.22 -5.01 1.09
N ALA A 53 14.70 -3.79 1.22
CA ALA A 53 15.04 -2.67 0.35
C ALA A 53 15.70 -1.57 1.20
N THR A 54 16.79 -1.02 0.70
CA THR A 54 17.57 0.05 1.36
C THR A 54 17.34 1.42 0.71
N ALA A 55 16.66 1.44 -0.43
CA ALA A 55 16.29 2.65 -1.16
C ALA A 55 14.98 2.44 -1.93
N PRO A 56 14.32 3.51 -2.36
CA PRO A 56 13.16 3.43 -3.25
C PRO A 56 13.47 2.67 -4.54
N ASN A 57 12.45 2.03 -5.10
CA ASN A 57 12.52 1.36 -6.39
C ASN A 57 13.49 0.16 -6.51
N GLN A 58 13.90 -0.43 -5.39
CA GLN A 58 14.65 -1.68 -5.38
C GLN A 58 13.77 -2.91 -5.35
N VAL A 59 12.72 -2.86 -4.53
CA VAL A 59 11.76 -3.97 -4.39
C VAL A 59 10.35 -3.42 -4.37
N TRP A 60 9.53 -3.90 -5.27
CA TRP A 60 8.10 -3.63 -5.29
C TRP A 60 7.31 -4.86 -4.87
N SER A 61 6.24 -4.63 -4.12
CA SER A 61 5.25 -5.64 -3.79
C SER A 61 4.02 -5.39 -4.65
N TRP A 62 3.55 -6.45 -5.32
CA TRP A 62 2.37 -6.39 -6.16
C TRP A 62 1.28 -7.35 -5.66
N ASP A 63 0.02 -6.89 -5.68
CA ASP A 63 -1.13 -7.71 -5.35
C ASP A 63 -2.42 -7.20 -6.01
N ILE A 64 -3.43 -8.08 -6.08
CA ILE A 64 -4.73 -7.78 -6.65
C ILE A 64 -5.80 -8.08 -5.60
N THR A 65 -6.66 -7.11 -5.31
CA THR A 65 -7.80 -7.30 -4.42
C THR A 65 -9.12 -7.12 -5.14
N LYS A 66 -10.12 -7.92 -4.75
CA LYS A 66 -11.48 -7.79 -5.25
C LYS A 66 -12.21 -6.65 -4.56
N ILE A 67 -12.85 -5.82 -5.36
CA ILE A 67 -13.68 -4.69 -4.95
C ILE A 67 -15.13 -4.98 -5.38
N ARG A 68 -16.07 -4.80 -4.48
CA ARG A 68 -17.48 -5.08 -4.77
C ARG A 68 -18.01 -4.10 -5.82
N GLY A 69 -18.68 -4.62 -6.86
CA GLY A 69 -19.41 -3.88 -7.85
C GLY A 69 -20.84 -3.55 -7.41
N PRO A 70 -21.73 -3.14 -8.36
CA PRO A 70 -23.11 -2.73 -8.06
C PRO A 70 -23.94 -3.86 -7.47
N ASP A 71 -23.69 -5.08 -7.88
CA ASP A 71 -24.41 -6.26 -7.42
C ASP A 71 -23.52 -7.23 -6.66
N ARG A 72 -24.12 -8.10 -5.84
CA ARG A 72 -23.39 -9.11 -5.04
C ARG A 72 -22.55 -10.09 -5.87
N ARG A 73 -22.84 -10.23 -7.17
CA ARG A 73 -22.13 -11.13 -8.09
C ARG A 73 -21.08 -10.42 -8.94
N VAL A 74 -21.07 -9.08 -8.95
CA VAL A 74 -20.13 -8.28 -9.73
C VAL A 74 -18.95 -7.88 -8.86
N TRP A 75 -17.75 -8.16 -9.36
CA TRP A 75 -16.50 -7.81 -8.71
C TRP A 75 -15.58 -7.08 -9.69
N PHE A 76 -15.04 -5.98 -9.25
CA PHE A 76 -13.92 -5.31 -9.90
C PHE A 76 -12.60 -5.77 -9.28
N HIS A 77 -11.51 -5.60 -9.97
CA HIS A 77 -10.18 -6.03 -9.54
C HIS A 77 -9.27 -4.81 -9.45
N LEU A 78 -8.82 -4.51 -8.24
CA LEU A 78 -7.88 -3.45 -7.98
C LEU A 78 -6.47 -4.04 -7.92
N TYR A 79 -5.65 -3.66 -8.88
CA TYR A 79 -4.23 -3.95 -8.97
C TYR A 79 -3.46 -2.84 -8.26
N VAL A 80 -2.51 -3.18 -7.41
CA VAL A 80 -1.67 -2.21 -6.71
C VAL A 80 -0.23 -2.69 -6.71
N ILE A 81 0.69 -1.78 -7.00
CA ILE A 81 2.13 -1.96 -6.80
C ILE A 81 2.58 -0.99 -5.72
N LEU A 82 3.25 -1.52 -4.70
CA LEU A 82 3.83 -0.76 -3.60
C LEU A 82 5.35 -0.86 -3.64
N ASP A 83 6.02 0.26 -3.50
CA ASP A 83 7.43 0.28 -3.12
C ASP A 83 7.57 -0.12 -1.65
N ILE A 84 8.32 -1.20 -1.35
CA ILE A 84 8.40 -1.71 0.02
C ILE A 84 9.27 -0.87 0.95
N TYR A 85 10.17 -0.04 0.42
CA TYR A 85 10.98 0.88 1.21
C TYR A 85 10.15 2.07 1.69
N SER A 86 9.56 2.79 0.76
CA SER A 86 8.81 4.03 1.05
C SER A 86 7.35 3.82 1.41
N ARG A 87 6.77 2.65 1.14
CA ARG A 87 5.33 2.35 1.23
C ARG A 87 4.48 3.08 0.18
N LYS A 88 5.09 3.81 -0.77
CA LYS A 88 4.37 4.51 -1.83
C LYS A 88 3.65 3.52 -2.73
N ALA A 89 2.39 3.79 -3.02
CA ALA A 89 1.67 3.14 -4.11
C ALA A 89 2.20 3.76 -5.41
N VAL A 90 3.15 3.08 -6.05
CA VAL A 90 3.80 3.55 -7.30
C VAL A 90 2.92 3.32 -8.51
N GLY A 91 1.98 2.36 -8.43
CA GLY A 91 0.99 2.11 -9.46
C GLY A 91 -0.29 1.53 -8.88
N TRP A 92 -1.42 1.87 -9.52
CA TRP A 92 -2.70 1.24 -9.26
C TRP A 92 -3.58 1.25 -10.52
N MET A 93 -4.46 0.26 -10.63
CA MET A 93 -5.41 0.14 -11.74
C MET A 93 -6.66 -0.58 -11.27
N LEU A 94 -7.85 -0.05 -11.58
CA LEU A 94 -9.13 -0.75 -11.39
C LEU A 94 -9.63 -1.28 -12.72
N ALA A 95 -9.90 -2.58 -12.78
CA ALA A 95 -10.37 -3.28 -13.98
C ALA A 95 -11.63 -4.12 -13.68
N PRO A 96 -12.49 -4.37 -14.69
CA PRO A 96 -13.69 -5.19 -14.52
C PRO A 96 -13.39 -6.67 -14.33
N HIS A 97 -12.23 -7.14 -14.76
CA HIS A 97 -11.80 -8.54 -14.63
C HIS A 97 -10.29 -8.63 -14.46
N GLU A 98 -9.84 -9.76 -13.95
CA GLU A 98 -8.43 -10.08 -13.81
C GLU A 98 -7.92 -10.79 -15.08
N SER A 99 -6.77 -10.33 -15.63
CA SER A 99 -6.10 -11.01 -16.74
C SER A 99 -4.58 -10.76 -16.74
N GLY A 100 -3.82 -11.70 -17.32
CA GLY A 100 -2.38 -11.57 -17.49
C GLY A 100 -1.97 -10.39 -18.39
N ALA A 101 -2.72 -10.14 -19.46
CA ALA A 101 -2.46 -9.02 -20.38
C ALA A 101 -2.67 -7.65 -19.69
N LEU A 102 -3.70 -7.53 -18.84
CA LEU A 102 -3.89 -6.31 -18.03
C LEU A 102 -2.76 -6.14 -17.01
N ALA A 103 -2.31 -7.22 -16.40
CA ALA A 103 -1.21 -7.20 -15.45
C ALA A 103 0.10 -6.78 -16.11
N GLU A 104 0.44 -7.35 -17.26
CA GLU A 104 1.63 -6.99 -18.04
C GLU A 104 1.63 -5.51 -18.40
N ARG A 105 0.55 -5.01 -19.02
CA ARG A 105 0.40 -3.61 -19.36
C ARG A 105 0.51 -2.68 -18.14
N PHE A 106 -0.15 -3.03 -17.05
CA PHE A 106 -0.12 -2.26 -15.80
C PHE A 106 1.30 -2.16 -15.22
N ILE A 107 2.06 -3.27 -15.22
CA ILE A 107 3.44 -3.28 -14.76
C ILE A 107 4.31 -2.43 -15.70
N ALA A 108 4.16 -2.56 -17.03
CA ALA A 108 4.89 -1.78 -18.01
C ALA A 108 4.64 -0.27 -17.83
N ASP A 109 3.38 0.15 -17.74
CA ASP A 109 2.99 1.55 -17.53
C ASP A 109 3.58 2.09 -16.20
N THR A 110 3.58 1.27 -15.14
CA THR A 110 4.13 1.67 -13.83
C THR A 110 5.65 1.85 -13.90
N LEU A 111 6.37 0.94 -14.55
CA LEU A 111 7.83 1.04 -14.73
C LEU A 111 8.20 2.31 -15.51
N LEU A 112 7.47 2.60 -16.59
CA LEU A 112 7.68 3.82 -17.39
C LEU A 112 7.44 5.09 -16.56
N ASN A 113 6.36 5.14 -15.79
CA ASN A 113 5.99 6.31 -14.98
C ASN A 113 7.00 6.57 -13.85
N GLU A 114 7.58 5.52 -13.26
CA GLU A 114 8.62 5.64 -12.21
C GLU A 114 10.04 5.75 -12.80
N GLY A 115 10.20 5.71 -14.12
CA GLY A 115 11.50 5.81 -14.80
C GLY A 115 12.46 4.65 -14.51
N ILE A 116 11.93 3.46 -14.23
CA ILE A 116 12.74 2.29 -13.87
C ILE A 116 13.28 1.63 -15.14
N VAL A 117 14.61 1.55 -15.23
CA VAL A 117 15.29 0.96 -16.38
C VAL A 117 16.04 -0.33 -16.01
N ASN A 118 16.40 -0.55 -14.72
CA ASN A 118 17.21 -1.70 -14.29
C ASN A 118 17.02 -2.05 -12.82
N GLN A 119 17.32 -3.33 -12.44
CA GLN A 119 17.53 -3.84 -11.08
C GLN A 119 16.34 -3.73 -10.11
N LEU A 120 15.12 -3.88 -10.59
CA LEU A 120 13.95 -3.99 -9.74
C LEU A 120 13.64 -5.46 -9.44
N THR A 121 13.28 -5.75 -8.19
CA THR A 121 12.64 -7.01 -7.80
C THR A 121 11.14 -6.80 -7.61
N LEU A 122 10.33 -7.53 -8.38
CA LEU A 122 8.88 -7.53 -8.22
C LEU A 122 8.44 -8.76 -7.43
N HIS A 123 8.00 -8.53 -6.19
CA HIS A 123 7.48 -9.57 -5.30
C HIS A 123 5.97 -9.67 -5.41
N SER A 124 5.46 -10.91 -5.47
CA SER A 124 4.03 -11.15 -5.57
C SER A 124 3.61 -12.46 -4.91
N ASP A 125 2.36 -12.54 -4.53
CA ASP A 125 1.72 -13.82 -4.19
C ASP A 125 1.62 -14.73 -5.42
N ARG A 126 1.29 -16.00 -5.21
CA ARG A 126 1.13 -16.99 -6.29
C ARG A 126 -0.25 -16.92 -6.96
N GLY A 127 -0.83 -15.75 -7.11
CA GLY A 127 -2.10 -15.54 -7.80
C GLY A 127 -2.07 -15.98 -9.27
N THR A 128 -3.24 -16.21 -9.87
CA THR A 128 -3.38 -16.74 -11.22
C THR A 128 -2.72 -15.85 -12.28
N SER A 129 -2.93 -14.54 -12.20
CA SER A 129 -2.32 -13.55 -13.12
C SER A 129 -0.81 -13.45 -12.95
N MET A 130 -0.32 -13.68 -11.72
CA MET A 130 1.11 -13.64 -11.38
C MET A 130 1.89 -14.82 -11.94
N ARG A 131 1.20 -15.95 -12.17
CA ARG A 131 1.76 -17.18 -12.73
C ARG A 131 1.59 -17.25 -14.25
N SER A 132 0.96 -16.24 -14.88
CA SER A 132 0.80 -16.25 -16.32
C SER A 132 2.18 -16.28 -17.00
N LYS A 133 2.29 -17.10 -18.03
CA LYS A 133 3.54 -17.25 -18.80
C LYS A 133 3.95 -15.91 -19.42
N THR A 134 2.98 -15.14 -19.90
CA THR A 134 3.19 -13.82 -20.51
C THR A 134 3.82 -12.81 -19.54
N VAL A 135 3.34 -12.70 -18.30
CA VAL A 135 3.95 -11.82 -17.30
C VAL A 135 5.37 -12.28 -16.93
N ALA A 136 5.61 -13.59 -16.84
CA ALA A 136 6.94 -14.11 -16.52
C ALA A 136 7.95 -13.84 -17.64
N GLU A 137 7.56 -14.05 -18.88
CA GLU A 137 8.39 -13.76 -20.07
C GLU A 137 8.66 -12.25 -20.18
N PHE A 138 7.63 -11.41 -20.06
CA PHE A 138 7.77 -9.95 -20.08
C PHE A 138 8.76 -9.44 -19.01
N LEU A 139 8.65 -9.90 -17.75
CA LEU A 139 9.57 -9.48 -16.69
C LEU A 139 11.01 -9.93 -16.93
N ALA A 140 11.19 -11.11 -17.51
CA ALA A 140 12.52 -11.61 -17.90
C ALA A 140 13.13 -10.75 -19.00
N ASP A 141 12.35 -10.39 -20.02
CA ASP A 141 12.78 -9.60 -21.17
C ASP A 141 13.24 -8.18 -20.77
N ILE A 142 12.60 -7.59 -19.76
CA ILE A 142 12.94 -6.26 -19.24
C ILE A 142 13.93 -6.30 -18.07
N GLY A 143 14.47 -7.46 -17.71
CA GLY A 143 15.48 -7.59 -16.64
C GLY A 143 14.95 -7.39 -15.21
N VAL A 144 13.64 -7.45 -15.00
CA VAL A 144 13.03 -7.39 -13.67
C VAL A 144 13.07 -8.75 -12.99
N THR A 145 13.68 -8.81 -11.81
CA THR A 145 13.76 -10.04 -11.02
C THR A 145 12.40 -10.36 -10.40
N LYS A 146 11.88 -11.55 -10.66
CA LYS A 146 10.62 -12.02 -10.09
C LYS A 146 10.86 -12.79 -8.79
N SER A 147 10.19 -12.37 -7.72
CA SER A 147 10.17 -13.08 -6.42
C SER A 147 8.74 -13.52 -6.09
N HIS A 148 8.60 -14.65 -5.43
CA HIS A 148 7.31 -15.19 -5.04
C HIS A 148 7.24 -15.56 -3.56
N SER A 149 6.06 -15.37 -2.98
CA SER A 149 5.69 -15.95 -1.69
C SER A 149 5.83 -17.48 -1.68
N ARG A 150 6.12 -18.05 -0.52
CA ARG A 150 6.19 -19.51 -0.34
C ARG A 150 4.82 -20.17 -0.59
N PRO A 151 4.78 -21.44 -1.04
CA PRO A 151 3.51 -22.14 -1.22
C PRO A 151 2.74 -22.25 0.11
N ARG A 152 1.46 -21.90 0.11
CA ARG A 152 0.52 -22.02 1.23
C ARG A 152 0.85 -21.17 2.49
N VAL A 153 1.66 -20.10 2.35
CA VAL A 153 1.92 -19.14 3.42
C VAL A 153 1.25 -17.82 3.04
N SER A 154 0.14 -17.51 3.69
CA SER A 154 -0.65 -16.29 3.40
C SER A 154 0.01 -14.99 3.89
N ASN A 155 1.08 -15.06 4.70
CA ASN A 155 1.71 -13.89 5.32
C ASN A 155 3.00 -13.43 4.62
N ASP A 156 3.26 -13.88 3.40
CA ASP A 156 4.51 -13.56 2.71
C ASP A 156 4.45 -12.21 1.94
N ASN A 157 3.26 -11.58 1.84
CA ASN A 157 3.10 -10.24 1.26
C ASN A 157 2.46 -9.25 2.26
N PRO A 158 3.10 -8.98 3.42
CA PRO A 158 2.52 -8.17 4.48
C PRO A 158 2.31 -6.71 4.09
N PHE A 159 3.05 -6.22 3.10
CA PHE A 159 2.98 -4.83 2.64
C PHE A 159 1.67 -4.56 1.90
N SER A 160 1.34 -5.37 0.89
CA SER A 160 0.08 -5.26 0.15
C SER A 160 -1.13 -5.54 1.06
N GLU A 161 -1.05 -6.56 1.95
CA GLU A 161 -2.11 -6.83 2.91
C GLU A 161 -2.39 -5.63 3.84
N SER A 162 -1.33 -4.99 4.35
CA SER A 162 -1.45 -3.81 5.21
C SER A 162 -2.08 -2.64 4.46
N GLN A 163 -1.66 -2.39 3.22
CA GLN A 163 -2.21 -1.34 2.38
C GLN A 163 -3.70 -1.58 2.08
N PHE A 164 -4.09 -2.81 1.71
CA PHE A 164 -5.51 -3.13 1.49
C PHE A 164 -6.35 -3.03 2.77
N LYS A 165 -5.78 -3.31 3.93
CA LYS A 165 -6.44 -3.04 5.21
C LYS A 165 -6.66 -1.54 5.41
N THR A 166 -5.63 -0.72 5.22
CA THR A 166 -5.74 0.75 5.31
C THR A 166 -6.84 1.27 4.40
N MET A 167 -6.89 0.78 3.14
CA MET A 167 -7.93 1.15 2.18
C MET A 167 -9.34 0.73 2.63
N LYS A 168 -9.53 -0.55 2.98
CA LYS A 168 -10.86 -1.09 3.34
C LYS A 168 -11.41 -0.56 4.66
N TYR A 169 -10.54 -0.12 5.57
CA TYR A 169 -10.91 0.50 6.84
C TYR A 169 -10.91 2.04 6.79
N CYS A 170 -10.60 2.64 5.64
CA CYS A 170 -10.76 4.07 5.43
C CYS A 170 -12.23 4.47 5.65
N PRO A 171 -12.53 5.47 6.49
CA PRO A 171 -13.91 5.88 6.77
C PRO A 171 -14.73 6.26 5.54
N PHE A 172 -14.05 6.72 4.48
CA PHE A 172 -14.67 7.14 3.22
C PHE A 172 -14.82 5.99 2.21
N PHE A 173 -14.34 4.78 2.52
CA PHE A 173 -14.47 3.65 1.61
C PHE A 173 -15.94 3.19 1.53
N PRO A 174 -16.61 3.29 0.36
CA PRO A 174 -18.04 3.05 0.26
C PRO A 174 -18.42 1.56 0.33
N GLY A 175 -17.43 0.65 0.29
CA GLY A 175 -17.66 -0.79 0.31
C GLY A 175 -18.04 -1.40 -1.03
N SER A 176 -18.68 -0.66 -1.94
CA SER A 176 -19.02 -1.08 -3.30
C SER A 176 -19.11 0.13 -4.23
N PHE A 177 -19.00 -0.11 -5.55
CA PHE A 177 -19.06 0.93 -6.59
C PHE A 177 -20.07 0.54 -7.67
N ALA A 178 -20.82 1.51 -8.16
CA ALA A 178 -21.80 1.28 -9.22
C ALA A 178 -21.14 1.01 -10.59
N SER A 179 -19.92 1.50 -10.79
CA SER A 179 -19.18 1.34 -12.04
C SER A 179 -17.66 1.41 -11.87
N VAL A 180 -16.91 0.92 -12.87
CA VAL A 180 -15.45 1.08 -12.91
C VAL A 180 -15.01 2.54 -12.94
N PRO A 181 -15.63 3.46 -13.73
CA PRO A 181 -15.28 4.88 -13.68
C PRO A 181 -15.43 5.52 -12.29
N GLU A 182 -16.54 5.23 -11.59
CA GLU A 182 -16.73 5.71 -10.21
C GLU A 182 -15.65 5.19 -9.26
N GLY A 183 -15.36 3.88 -9.32
CA GLY A 183 -14.29 3.30 -8.53
C GLY A 183 -12.93 3.90 -8.85
N ARG A 184 -12.64 4.17 -10.13
CA ARG A 184 -11.36 4.83 -10.53
C ARG A 184 -11.24 6.23 -9.95
N GLU A 185 -12.30 7.01 -9.92
CA GLU A 185 -12.27 8.34 -9.32
C GLU A 185 -12.03 8.29 -7.82
N PHE A 186 -12.70 7.35 -7.11
CA PHE A 186 -12.42 7.11 -5.70
C PHE A 186 -10.95 6.73 -5.46
N PHE A 187 -10.40 5.76 -6.21
CA PHE A 187 -9.03 5.31 -6.01
C PHE A 187 -8.00 6.36 -6.41
N ARG A 188 -8.30 7.23 -7.36
CA ARG A 188 -7.47 8.39 -7.71
C ARG A 188 -7.28 9.30 -6.50
N LEU A 189 -8.37 9.64 -5.81
CA LEU A 189 -8.34 10.46 -4.60
C LEU A 189 -7.70 9.69 -3.42
N PHE A 190 -8.06 8.42 -3.24
CA PHE A 190 -7.52 7.60 -2.18
C PHE A 190 -5.99 7.45 -2.27
N PHE A 191 -5.44 7.13 -3.43
CA PHE A 191 -3.99 6.95 -3.58
C PHE A 191 -3.24 8.28 -3.56
N ALA A 192 -3.84 9.38 -3.98
CA ALA A 192 -3.28 10.71 -3.77
C ALA A 192 -3.14 11.01 -2.27
N TRP A 193 -4.22 10.86 -1.50
CA TRP A 193 -4.19 10.99 -0.05
C TRP A 193 -3.22 10.00 0.61
N TYR A 194 -3.25 8.73 0.23
CA TYR A 194 -2.38 7.70 0.79
C TYR A 194 -0.89 8.01 0.59
N ASN A 195 -0.51 8.50 -0.56
CA ASN A 195 0.88 8.80 -0.86
C ASN A 195 1.37 10.11 -0.22
N HIS A 196 0.52 11.13 -0.13
CA HIS A 196 0.95 12.48 0.22
C HIS A 196 0.52 12.96 1.60
N GLU A 197 -0.52 12.36 2.21
CA GLU A 197 -1.10 12.83 3.47
C GLU A 197 -1.13 11.75 4.56
N HIS A 198 -1.27 10.47 4.18
CA HIS A 198 -1.32 9.39 5.17
C HIS A 198 0.03 9.16 5.84
N HIS A 199 0.08 9.37 7.16
CA HIS A 199 1.26 9.13 8.00
C HIS A 199 1.38 7.65 8.34
N HIS A 200 2.41 6.98 7.81
CA HIS A 200 2.56 5.53 7.91
C HIS A 200 3.47 5.14 9.08
N SER A 201 2.95 4.38 10.06
CA SER A 201 3.69 3.96 11.25
C SER A 201 4.98 3.17 10.95
N GLY A 202 5.00 2.41 9.85
CA GLY A 202 6.16 1.60 9.43
C GLY A 202 7.32 2.41 8.83
N ILE A 203 7.16 3.72 8.65
CA ILE A 203 8.18 4.66 8.15
C ILE A 203 8.25 5.93 9.03
N ALA A 204 8.28 5.75 10.35
CA ALA A 204 8.41 6.83 11.34
C ALA A 204 7.33 7.91 11.25
N MET A 205 6.09 7.52 10.90
CA MET A 205 4.98 8.45 10.71
C MET A 205 5.25 9.54 9.65
N LEU A 206 6.07 9.23 8.67
CA LEU A 206 6.23 10.03 7.46
C LEU A 206 5.19 9.62 6.42
N THR A 207 4.96 10.48 5.42
CA THR A 207 4.15 10.10 4.26
C THR A 207 4.98 9.27 3.28
N PRO A 208 4.37 8.33 2.55
CA PRO A 208 5.07 7.54 1.54
C PRO A 208 5.83 8.38 0.51
N ALA A 209 5.24 9.47 0.04
CA ALA A 209 5.89 10.38 -0.92
C ALA A 209 7.11 11.09 -0.33
N THR A 210 7.08 11.49 0.94
CA THR A 210 8.24 12.09 1.64
C THR A 210 9.43 11.14 1.61
N VAL A 211 9.22 9.88 1.97
CA VAL A 211 10.31 8.88 1.99
C VAL A 211 10.76 8.53 0.57
N HIS A 212 9.82 8.35 -0.36
CA HIS A 212 10.12 7.94 -1.74
C HIS A 212 10.97 8.98 -2.49
N HIS A 213 10.72 10.26 -2.24
CA HIS A 213 11.44 11.36 -2.89
C HIS A 213 12.61 11.90 -2.07
N GLY A 214 13.04 11.20 -1.00
CA GLY A 214 14.24 11.54 -0.24
C GLY A 214 14.14 12.80 0.63
N ARG A 215 12.90 13.27 0.95
CA ARG A 215 12.66 14.49 1.75
C ARG A 215 12.57 14.26 3.26
N VAL A 216 13.11 13.14 3.73
CA VAL A 216 13.02 12.71 5.13
C VAL A 216 13.68 13.71 6.08
N GLU A 217 14.91 14.12 5.76
CA GLU A 217 15.68 15.04 6.62
C GLU A 217 15.00 16.42 6.75
N GLU A 218 14.43 16.92 5.64
CA GLU A 218 13.68 18.16 5.59
C GLU A 218 12.50 18.17 6.57
N VAL A 219 11.68 17.11 6.53
CA VAL A 219 10.52 16.97 7.42
C VAL A 219 10.96 16.74 8.88
N LEU A 220 12.01 15.94 9.13
CA LEU A 220 12.50 15.69 10.48
C LEU A 220 13.10 16.95 11.12
N ALA A 221 13.72 17.84 10.34
CA ALA A 221 14.21 19.12 10.83
C ALA A 221 13.06 20.03 11.33
N THR A 222 11.90 19.99 10.66
CA THR A 222 10.71 20.76 11.10
C THR A 222 10.09 20.22 12.39
N ARG A 223 10.27 18.92 12.67
CA ARG A 223 9.71 18.25 13.87
C ARG A 223 10.56 18.41 15.14
N GLN A 224 11.77 18.97 15.03
CA GLN A 224 12.68 19.27 16.15
C GLN A 224 12.34 20.60 16.81
#